data_0c52724ed74860ddee0b1bd5289db9d3
#
_entry.id   0c52724ed74860ddee0b1bd5289db9d3
#
_cell.length_a   1.000
_cell.length_b   1.000
_cell.length_c   1.000
_cell.angle_alpha   90.00
_cell.angle_beta   90.00
_cell.angle_gamma   90.00
#
_symmetry.space_group_name_H-M   'P 1'
#
loop_
_entity.id
_entity.type
_entity.pdbx_description
1 polymer ?
#
loop_
_entity_poly.entity_id
_entity_poly.type
_entity_poly.pdbx_seq_one_letter_code
_entity_poly.pdbx_strand_id
1 'polypeptide(L)'
;MKRVLCPKCDNYITFDETKYTEGQSLVFVCDQCKKQFSIRIGKSKLKAIRKEEILDEQANKEDFGSIVVVENVFGYKQVLPLMEGDNLIGRRSKGTEVDIPIETSDPSMDRRHCIINVKRNKQGEVIYTLRDNDSITGTFLMNEILGNKDRIRIEEGAIITLGATTLILRATEK
;
A
#
# COMPACT_ATOMS: atom_id res chain seq x y z
N MET A 1 30.46 20.61 2.31
CA MET A 1 30.22 19.16 2.30
C MET A 1 28.84 18.85 2.83
N LYS A 2 28.19 17.89 2.20
CA LYS A 2 26.88 17.42 2.63
C LYS A 2 26.95 16.00 3.13
N ARG A 3 25.98 15.62 3.94
CA ARG A 3 25.85 14.27 4.45
C ARG A 3 24.55 13.66 3.94
N VAL A 4 24.61 12.37 3.64
CA VAL A 4 23.43 11.63 3.23
C VAL A 4 23.23 10.48 4.20
N LEU A 5 21.97 10.21 4.53
CA LEU A 5 21.62 9.14 5.46
C LEU A 5 21.43 7.83 4.71
N CYS A 6 22.09 6.77 5.19
CA CYS A 6 21.88 5.45 4.64
C CYS A 6 20.46 4.96 5.00
N PRO A 7 19.66 4.56 4.01
CA PRO A 7 18.27 4.17 4.29
C PRO A 7 18.13 2.84 5.04
N LYS A 8 19.21 2.10 5.19
CA LYS A 8 19.16 0.80 5.86
C LYS A 8 19.64 0.85 7.31
N CYS A 9 20.76 1.52 7.56
CA CYS A 9 21.38 1.50 8.88
C CYS A 9 21.47 2.86 9.57
N ASP A 10 20.95 3.90 8.93
CA ASP A 10 20.90 5.28 9.44
C ASP A 10 22.28 5.92 9.72
N ASN A 11 23.34 5.37 9.15
CA ASN A 11 24.64 6.00 9.21
C ASN A 11 24.77 7.09 8.15
N TYR A 12 25.54 8.14 8.49
CA TYR A 12 25.77 9.26 7.57
C TYR A 12 26.97 8.99 6.67
N ILE A 13 26.82 9.36 5.41
CA ILE A 13 27.90 9.34 4.41
C ILE A 13 28.15 10.79 4.00
N THR A 14 29.39 11.23 4.13
CA THR A 14 29.77 12.60 3.77
C THR A 14 30.27 12.63 2.33
N PHE A 15 29.85 13.62 1.58
CA PHE A 15 30.33 13.82 0.20
C PHE A 15 30.50 15.31 -0.10
N ASP A 16 31.32 15.62 -1.10
CA ASP A 16 31.58 16.97 -1.53
C ASP A 16 30.62 17.36 -2.66
N GLU A 17 29.63 18.17 -2.34
CA GLU A 17 28.62 18.61 -3.29
C GLU A 17 29.15 19.50 -4.41
N THR A 18 30.30 20.13 -4.20
CA THR A 18 30.86 21.04 -5.20
C THR A 18 31.44 20.31 -6.40
N LYS A 19 31.68 19.03 -6.28
CA LYS A 19 32.21 18.19 -7.36
C LYS A 19 31.13 17.71 -8.32
N TYR A 20 29.85 17.98 -8.02
CA TYR A 20 28.73 17.48 -8.77
C TYR A 20 27.79 18.57 -9.20
N THR A 21 27.06 18.35 -10.28
CA THR A 21 26.10 19.33 -10.80
C THR A 21 24.69 18.97 -10.37
N GLU A 22 23.82 19.97 -10.33
CA GLU A 22 22.39 19.74 -10.05
C GLU A 22 21.78 18.78 -11.06
N GLY A 23 20.94 17.89 -10.57
CA GLY A 23 20.28 16.89 -11.40
C GLY A 23 21.09 15.62 -11.63
N GLN A 24 22.34 15.58 -11.19
CA GLN A 24 23.19 14.42 -11.31
C GLN A 24 22.80 13.36 -10.28
N SER A 25 22.76 12.12 -10.71
CA SER A 25 22.53 10.99 -9.81
C SER A 25 23.85 10.46 -9.28
N LEU A 26 23.91 10.25 -7.97
CA LEU A 26 25.09 9.72 -7.30
C LEU A 26 24.78 8.37 -6.68
N VAL A 27 25.73 7.45 -6.80
CA VAL A 27 25.62 6.13 -6.20
C VAL A 27 26.56 6.06 -5.01
N PHE A 28 26.03 5.66 -3.87
CA PHE A 28 26.79 5.50 -2.64
C PHE A 28 26.70 4.07 -2.13
N VAL A 29 27.79 3.64 -1.52
CA VAL A 29 27.84 2.35 -0.82
C VAL A 29 28.10 2.64 0.64
N CYS A 30 27.22 2.19 1.51
CA CYS A 30 27.40 2.37 2.94
C CYS A 30 28.54 1.49 3.46
N ASP A 31 29.47 2.08 4.17
CA ASP A 31 30.62 1.34 4.74
C ASP A 31 30.21 0.41 5.88
N GLN A 32 29.08 0.67 6.52
CA GLN A 32 28.63 -0.09 7.67
C GLN A 32 27.78 -1.30 7.28
N CYS A 33 26.79 -1.11 6.42
CA CYS A 33 25.88 -2.19 6.03
C CYS A 33 26.10 -2.67 4.61
N LYS A 34 27.01 -2.06 3.88
CA LYS A 34 27.36 -2.40 2.49
C LYS A 34 26.21 -2.25 1.49
N LYS A 35 25.16 -1.56 1.87
CA LYS A 35 24.05 -1.32 0.96
C LYS A 35 24.43 -0.25 -0.05
N GLN A 36 24.16 -0.55 -1.32
CA GLN A 36 24.28 0.41 -2.40
C GLN A 36 22.95 1.14 -2.60
N PHE A 37 23.00 2.44 -2.69
CA PHE A 37 21.82 3.27 -2.96
C PHE A 37 22.22 4.45 -3.80
N SER A 38 21.25 5.05 -4.49
CA SER A 38 21.50 6.23 -5.32
C SER A 38 20.66 7.40 -4.83
N ILE A 39 21.22 8.58 -4.96
CA ILE A 39 20.50 9.83 -4.69
C ILE A 39 20.69 10.76 -5.89
N ARG A 40 19.71 11.63 -6.09
CA ARG A 40 19.83 12.69 -7.09
C ARG A 40 20.22 13.99 -6.39
N ILE A 41 21.24 14.64 -6.90
CA ILE A 41 21.63 15.95 -6.37
C ILE A 41 20.62 16.97 -6.85
N GLY A 42 19.90 17.54 -5.90
CA GLY A 42 19.01 18.65 -6.15
C GLY A 42 19.46 19.86 -5.38
N LYS A 43 18.73 20.94 -5.54
CA LYS A 43 18.92 22.12 -4.69
C LYS A 43 18.66 21.71 -3.25
N SER A 44 19.48 22.18 -2.33
CA SER A 44 19.38 21.77 -0.93
C SER A 44 18.02 22.06 -0.30
N LYS A 45 17.30 23.03 -0.82
CA LYS A 45 15.91 23.29 -0.45
C LYS A 45 14.99 22.11 -0.75
N LEU A 46 15.31 21.36 -1.78
CA LEU A 46 14.48 20.27 -2.26
C LEU A 46 14.56 19.03 -1.38
N LYS A 47 15.51 18.96 -0.48
CA LYS A 47 15.61 17.80 0.41
C LYS A 47 14.50 17.75 1.45
N ALA A 48 14.12 18.88 2.00
CA ALA A 48 12.96 18.94 2.89
C ALA A 48 11.66 18.85 2.11
N ILE A 49 11.64 19.44 0.92
CA ILE A 49 10.48 19.46 0.02
C ILE A 49 10.28 18.11 -0.66
N ARG A 50 11.32 17.29 -0.75
CA ARG A 50 11.26 16.02 -1.46
C ARG A 50 10.28 15.01 -0.86
N LYS A 51 10.11 15.02 0.45
CA LYS A 51 9.06 14.24 1.08
C LYS A 51 7.69 14.75 0.68
N GLU A 52 7.56 16.07 0.63
CA GLU A 52 6.33 16.72 0.19
C GLU A 52 6.08 16.49 -1.29
N GLU A 53 7.13 16.56 -2.12
CA GLU A 53 7.02 16.25 -3.54
C GLU A 53 6.61 14.81 -3.80
N ILE A 54 7.14 13.87 -3.05
CA ILE A 54 6.74 12.47 -3.15
C ILE A 54 5.28 12.31 -2.73
N LEU A 55 4.86 13.02 -1.69
CA LEU A 55 3.46 13.03 -1.27
C LEU A 55 2.58 13.71 -2.32
N ASP A 56 3.07 14.79 -2.92
CA ASP A 56 2.35 15.49 -3.99
C ASP A 56 2.26 14.62 -5.25
N GLU A 57 3.29 13.90 -5.59
CA GLU A 57 3.25 12.94 -6.69
C GLU A 57 2.26 11.82 -6.40
N GLN A 58 2.19 11.39 -5.15
CA GLN A 58 1.19 10.40 -4.75
C GLN A 58 -0.21 11.01 -4.74
N ALA A 59 -0.31 12.27 -4.37
CA ALA A 59 -1.60 12.99 -4.42
C ALA A 59 -2.06 13.22 -5.86
N ASN A 60 -1.13 13.37 -6.78
CA ASN A 60 -1.43 13.50 -8.21
C ASN A 60 -1.70 12.15 -8.88
N LYS A 61 -1.37 11.06 -8.23
CA LYS A 61 -1.80 9.74 -8.71
C LYS A 61 -3.29 9.63 -8.52
N GLU A 62 -3.91 8.95 -9.45
CA GLU A 62 -5.33 8.69 -9.35
C GLU A 62 -5.63 7.97 -8.04
N ASP A 63 -6.60 8.50 -7.31
CA ASP A 63 -7.03 7.90 -6.07
C ASP A 63 -8.08 6.84 -6.37
N PHE A 64 -7.77 5.60 -6.08
CA PHE A 64 -8.69 4.47 -6.25
C PHE A 64 -9.34 4.04 -4.94
N GLY A 65 -9.23 4.87 -3.89
CA GLY A 65 -9.80 4.53 -2.60
C GLY A 65 -8.86 3.70 -1.76
N SER A 66 -9.36 3.23 -0.63
CA SER A 66 -8.57 2.46 0.31
C SER A 66 -9.44 1.51 1.12
N ILE A 67 -8.79 0.60 1.83
CA ILE A 67 -9.44 -0.29 2.78
C ILE A 67 -8.95 0.05 4.17
N VAL A 68 -9.89 0.22 5.10
CA VAL A 68 -9.56 0.42 6.51
C VAL A 68 -9.73 -0.91 7.24
N VAL A 69 -8.65 -1.41 7.80
CA VAL A 69 -8.69 -2.59 8.65
C VAL A 69 -9.02 -2.15 10.06
N VAL A 70 -10.13 -2.65 10.60
CA VAL A 70 -10.57 -2.29 11.93
C VAL A 70 -9.71 -2.98 12.97
N GLU A 71 -9.25 -2.23 13.97
CA GLU A 71 -8.47 -2.77 15.07
C GLU A 71 -9.24 -3.88 15.78
N ASN A 72 -8.54 -4.97 16.11
CA ASN A 72 -9.08 -6.08 16.88
C ASN A 72 -7.98 -6.76 17.68
N VAL A 73 -8.31 -7.90 18.31
CA VAL A 73 -7.35 -8.62 19.17
C VAL A 73 -6.17 -9.21 18.39
N PHE A 74 -6.27 -9.30 17.06
CA PHE A 74 -5.24 -9.88 16.22
C PHE A 74 -4.37 -8.85 15.51
N GLY A 75 -4.75 -7.59 15.50
CA GLY A 75 -4.00 -6.57 14.81
C GLY A 75 -4.50 -5.17 15.04
N TYR A 76 -3.66 -4.21 14.71
CA TYR A 76 -3.96 -2.79 14.84
C TYR A 76 -4.69 -2.26 13.60
N LYS A 77 -5.22 -1.04 13.72
CA LYS A 77 -5.88 -0.36 12.61
C LYS A 77 -4.88 -0.08 11.48
N GLN A 78 -5.28 -0.38 10.25
CA GLN A 78 -4.47 -0.14 9.06
C GLN A 78 -5.31 0.53 7.99
N VAL A 79 -4.66 1.34 7.17
CA VAL A 79 -5.30 1.94 5.99
C VAL A 79 -4.44 1.55 4.79
N LEU A 80 -5.02 0.77 3.89
CA LEU A 80 -4.29 0.20 2.76
C LEU A 80 -4.89 0.72 1.46
N PRO A 81 -4.09 1.37 0.60
CA PRO A 81 -4.60 1.94 -0.64
C PRO A 81 -4.93 0.85 -1.67
N LEU A 82 -5.99 1.08 -2.42
CA LEU A 82 -6.38 0.23 -3.54
C LEU A 82 -5.74 0.74 -4.82
N MET A 83 -5.55 -0.16 -5.78
CA MET A 83 -5.02 0.15 -7.09
C MET A 83 -6.01 -0.27 -8.16
N GLU A 84 -5.88 0.29 -9.36
CA GLU A 84 -6.71 -0.13 -10.48
C GLU A 84 -6.43 -1.59 -10.82
N GLY A 85 -7.49 -2.34 -11.10
CA GLY A 85 -7.42 -3.75 -11.40
C GLY A 85 -7.74 -4.61 -10.19
N ASP A 86 -7.27 -5.85 -10.21
CA ASP A 86 -7.51 -6.77 -9.11
C ASP A 86 -6.57 -6.51 -7.95
N ASN A 87 -7.15 -6.39 -6.76
CA ASN A 87 -6.40 -6.23 -5.51
C ASN A 87 -6.62 -7.48 -4.68
N LEU A 88 -5.63 -8.34 -4.64
CA LEU A 88 -5.67 -9.56 -3.83
C LEU A 88 -5.40 -9.19 -2.38
N ILE A 89 -6.33 -9.50 -1.52
CA ILE A 89 -6.29 -9.15 -0.10
C ILE A 89 -6.14 -10.40 0.74
N GLY A 90 -5.26 -10.37 1.71
CA GLY A 90 -5.09 -11.49 2.60
C GLY A 90 -4.14 -11.18 3.74
N ARG A 91 -3.97 -12.14 4.61
CA ARG A 91 -3.07 -12.05 5.75
C ARG A 91 -1.62 -12.04 5.27
N ARG A 92 -0.88 -11.04 5.72
CA ARG A 92 0.54 -10.97 5.40
C ARG A 92 1.27 -12.20 5.93
N SER A 93 2.03 -12.84 5.06
CA SER A 93 2.79 -14.02 5.41
C SER A 93 4.10 -14.04 4.65
N LYS A 94 5.13 -14.52 5.31
CA LYS A 94 6.45 -14.66 4.69
C LYS A 94 6.36 -15.66 3.53
N GLY A 95 6.84 -15.24 2.38
CA GLY A 95 6.81 -16.08 1.17
C GLY A 95 5.52 -16.02 0.38
N THR A 96 4.51 -15.28 0.85
CA THR A 96 3.27 -15.07 0.12
C THR A 96 3.13 -13.60 -0.22
N GLU A 97 3.02 -13.29 -1.51
CA GLU A 97 2.82 -11.92 -1.97
C GLU A 97 1.36 -11.70 -2.33
N VAL A 98 0.79 -10.65 -1.77
CA VAL A 98 -0.55 -10.19 -2.10
C VAL A 98 -0.49 -8.68 -2.32
N ASP A 99 -1.46 -8.16 -3.07
CA ASP A 99 -1.50 -6.74 -3.38
C ASP A 99 -1.80 -5.89 -2.15
N ILE A 100 -2.66 -6.40 -1.28
CA ILE A 100 -3.05 -5.73 -0.03
C ILE A 100 -2.76 -6.67 1.14
N PRO A 101 -1.53 -6.68 1.65
CA PRO A 101 -1.21 -7.53 2.80
C PRO A 101 -1.71 -6.90 4.10
N ILE A 102 -2.49 -7.67 4.85
CA ILE A 102 -3.02 -7.22 6.13
C ILE A 102 -2.14 -7.76 7.26
N GLU A 103 -1.64 -6.86 8.08
CA GLU A 103 -0.83 -7.20 9.24
C GLU A 103 -1.74 -7.67 10.38
N THR A 104 -1.89 -8.98 10.51
CA THR A 104 -2.73 -9.57 11.54
C THR A 104 -2.25 -10.97 11.90
N SER A 105 -2.52 -11.38 13.13
CA SER A 105 -2.27 -12.75 13.57
C SER A 105 -3.52 -13.62 13.48
N ASP A 106 -4.60 -13.11 12.86
CA ASP A 106 -5.87 -13.82 12.72
C ASP A 106 -5.69 -15.13 11.94
N PRO A 107 -5.81 -16.29 12.58
CA PRO A 107 -5.64 -17.56 11.89
C PRO A 107 -6.78 -17.92 10.95
N SER A 108 -7.93 -17.25 11.10
CA SER A 108 -9.09 -17.49 10.24
C SER A 108 -9.05 -16.70 8.94
N MET A 109 -8.13 -15.76 8.80
CA MET A 109 -7.91 -15.03 7.55
C MET A 109 -6.90 -15.79 6.69
N ASP A 110 -7.25 -16.11 5.45
CA ASP A 110 -6.36 -16.75 4.51
C ASP A 110 -5.30 -15.78 3.99
N ARG A 111 -4.19 -16.32 3.54
CA ARG A 111 -3.12 -15.53 2.94
C ARG A 111 -3.55 -14.87 1.63
N ARG A 112 -4.49 -15.50 0.92
CA ARG A 112 -5.12 -14.99 -0.30
C ARG A 112 -6.61 -15.15 -0.14
N HIS A 113 -7.23 -14.22 0.55
CA HIS A 113 -8.60 -14.38 1.04
C HIS A 113 -9.65 -13.91 0.06
N CYS A 114 -9.53 -12.70 -0.44
CA CYS A 114 -10.52 -12.14 -1.35
C CYS A 114 -9.86 -11.18 -2.33
N ILE A 115 -10.64 -10.76 -3.33
CA ILE A 115 -10.16 -9.84 -4.35
C ILE A 115 -11.17 -8.71 -4.49
N ILE A 116 -10.67 -7.46 -4.50
CA ILE A 116 -11.46 -6.30 -4.87
C ILE A 116 -10.98 -5.82 -6.22
N ASN A 117 -11.84 -5.87 -7.21
CA ASN A 117 -11.55 -5.32 -8.53
C ASN A 117 -11.92 -3.84 -8.54
N VAL A 118 -10.98 -3.00 -8.92
CA VAL A 118 -11.17 -1.57 -9.03
C VAL A 118 -11.12 -1.19 -10.49
N LYS A 119 -12.19 -0.58 -10.97
CA LYS A 119 -12.35 -0.27 -12.39
C LYS A 119 -12.92 1.13 -12.55
N ARG A 120 -12.40 1.87 -13.50
CA ARG A 120 -12.94 3.18 -13.85
C ARG A 120 -13.87 3.02 -15.06
N ASN A 121 -15.08 3.55 -14.95
CA ASN A 121 -16.03 3.51 -16.07
C ASN A 121 -15.77 4.67 -17.04
N LYS A 122 -16.55 4.73 -18.12
CA LYS A 122 -16.41 5.76 -19.14
C LYS A 122 -16.69 7.18 -18.62
N GLN A 123 -17.41 7.27 -17.52
CA GLN A 123 -17.77 8.55 -16.89
C GLN A 123 -16.72 9.00 -15.86
N GLY A 124 -15.67 8.20 -15.66
CA GLY A 124 -14.63 8.49 -14.70
C GLY A 124 -14.95 8.05 -13.28
N GLU A 125 -16.05 7.34 -13.07
CA GLU A 125 -16.42 6.82 -11.77
C GLU A 125 -15.64 5.54 -11.47
N VAL A 126 -15.19 5.40 -10.24
CA VAL A 126 -14.49 4.21 -9.79
C VAL A 126 -15.49 3.20 -9.24
N ILE A 127 -15.45 1.99 -9.78
CA ILE A 127 -16.36 0.91 -9.41
C ILE A 127 -15.56 -0.19 -8.70
N TYR A 128 -16.04 -0.62 -7.55
CA TYR A 128 -15.43 -1.65 -6.75
C TYR A 128 -16.29 -2.91 -6.79
N THR A 129 -15.66 -4.05 -7.06
CA THR A 129 -16.33 -5.35 -7.08
C THR A 129 -15.58 -6.31 -6.18
N LEU A 130 -16.30 -6.91 -5.23
CA LEU A 130 -15.75 -7.85 -4.26
C LEU A 130 -16.06 -9.28 -4.66
N ARG A 131 -15.07 -10.15 -4.54
CA ARG A 131 -15.27 -11.59 -4.68
C ARG A 131 -14.39 -12.36 -3.72
N ASP A 132 -14.85 -13.53 -3.30
CA ASP A 132 -14.04 -14.43 -2.49
C ASP A 132 -13.03 -15.17 -3.38
N ASN A 133 -11.86 -15.49 -2.83
CA ASN A 133 -10.83 -16.22 -3.55
C ASN A 133 -10.63 -17.62 -2.95
N ASP A 134 -11.71 -18.38 -2.91
CA ASP A 134 -11.73 -19.74 -2.36
C ASP A 134 -11.17 -19.80 -0.94
N SER A 135 -11.53 -18.82 -0.12
CA SER A 135 -11.09 -18.78 1.27
C SER A 135 -11.74 -19.88 2.10
N ILE A 136 -11.04 -20.32 3.14
CA ILE A 136 -11.53 -21.40 4.01
C ILE A 136 -12.72 -20.95 4.82
N THR A 137 -12.66 -19.74 5.38
CA THR A 137 -13.73 -19.20 6.24
C THR A 137 -14.77 -18.40 5.48
N GLY A 138 -14.51 -18.08 4.21
CA GLY A 138 -15.40 -17.29 3.39
C GLY A 138 -15.19 -15.78 3.55
N THR A 139 -15.75 -15.04 2.63
CA THR A 139 -15.76 -13.58 2.66
C THR A 139 -17.19 -13.13 2.92
N PHE A 140 -17.36 -12.28 3.92
CA PHE A 140 -18.68 -11.77 4.30
C PHE A 140 -18.79 -10.30 3.90
N LEU A 141 -19.90 -9.95 3.30
CA LEU A 141 -20.24 -8.56 2.98
C LEU A 141 -21.50 -8.19 3.74
N MET A 142 -21.41 -7.21 4.63
CA MET A 142 -22.54 -6.77 5.47
C MET A 142 -23.18 -7.95 6.21
N ASN A 143 -22.34 -8.85 6.73
CA ASN A 143 -22.72 -10.07 7.46
C ASN A 143 -23.34 -11.18 6.61
N GLU A 144 -23.28 -11.06 5.28
CA GLU A 144 -23.75 -12.10 4.38
C GLU A 144 -22.56 -12.73 3.66
N ILE A 145 -22.50 -14.08 3.67
CA ILE A 145 -21.40 -14.79 3.02
C ILE A 145 -21.55 -14.76 1.50
N LEU A 146 -20.43 -14.53 0.82
CA LEU A 146 -20.39 -14.57 -0.65
C LEU A 146 -20.29 -16.00 -1.14
N GLY A 147 -20.97 -16.30 -2.24
CA GLY A 147 -20.78 -17.56 -2.94
C GLY A 147 -19.45 -17.60 -3.68
N ASN A 148 -19.01 -18.81 -4.05
CA ASN A 148 -17.69 -19.01 -4.69
C ASN A 148 -17.51 -18.24 -5.99
N LYS A 149 -18.60 -17.92 -6.67
CA LYS A 149 -18.55 -17.20 -7.96
C LYS A 149 -19.22 -15.84 -7.90
N ASP A 150 -19.64 -15.42 -6.73
CA ASP A 150 -20.32 -14.15 -6.58
C ASP A 150 -19.35 -13.00 -6.74
N ARG A 151 -19.76 -12.03 -7.55
CA ARG A 151 -19.07 -10.77 -7.70
C ARG A 151 -20.05 -9.68 -7.37
N ILE A 152 -19.81 -8.97 -6.28
CA ILE A 152 -20.76 -8.01 -5.76
C ILE A 152 -20.14 -6.62 -5.80
N ARG A 153 -20.86 -5.69 -6.40
CA ARG A 153 -20.47 -4.29 -6.39
C ARG A 153 -20.59 -3.73 -4.98
N ILE A 154 -19.52 -3.10 -4.50
CA ILE A 154 -19.48 -2.48 -3.18
C ILE A 154 -19.28 -0.98 -3.30
N GLU A 155 -19.71 -0.26 -2.28
CA GLU A 155 -19.66 1.20 -2.27
C GLU A 155 -19.00 1.70 -0.98
N GLU A 156 -18.85 3.01 -0.88
CA GLU A 156 -18.31 3.68 0.31
C GLU A 156 -18.99 3.15 1.56
N GLY A 157 -18.19 2.77 2.55
CA GLY A 157 -18.69 2.27 3.81
C GLY A 157 -19.05 0.80 3.83
N ALA A 158 -18.82 0.07 2.73
CA ALA A 158 -19.08 -1.38 2.72
C ALA A 158 -18.24 -2.09 3.77
N ILE A 159 -18.89 -2.94 4.55
CA ILE A 159 -18.25 -3.70 5.63
C ILE A 159 -17.97 -5.10 5.15
N ILE A 160 -16.69 -5.46 5.12
CA ILE A 160 -16.22 -6.75 4.63
C ILE A 160 -15.59 -7.49 5.80
N THR A 161 -15.93 -8.74 5.99
CA THR A 161 -15.36 -9.55 7.07
C THR A 161 -14.56 -10.71 6.48
N LEU A 162 -13.30 -10.81 6.87
CA LEU A 162 -12.37 -11.86 6.49
C LEU A 162 -11.95 -12.60 7.76
N GLY A 163 -12.51 -13.78 7.98
CA GLY A 163 -12.27 -14.48 9.24
C GLY A 163 -12.83 -13.67 10.42
N ALA A 164 -11.96 -13.29 11.35
CA ALA A 164 -12.34 -12.47 12.51
C ALA A 164 -12.03 -10.99 12.30
N THR A 165 -11.55 -10.60 11.13
CA THR A 165 -11.10 -9.23 10.86
C THR A 165 -12.10 -8.50 9.96
N THR A 166 -12.40 -7.26 10.32
CA THR A 166 -13.35 -6.42 9.59
C THR A 166 -12.62 -5.36 8.78
N LEU A 167 -13.03 -5.19 7.54
CA LEU A 167 -12.52 -4.18 6.62
C LEU A 167 -13.66 -3.24 6.24
N ILE A 168 -13.33 -1.97 6.05
CA ILE A 168 -14.31 -0.97 5.59
C ILE A 168 -13.77 -0.33 4.31
N LEU A 169 -14.59 -0.30 3.27
CA LEU A 169 -14.21 0.33 2.01
C LEU A 169 -14.35 1.84 2.13
N ARG A 170 -13.28 2.52 1.77
CA ARG A 170 -13.25 3.98 1.60
C ARG A 170 -13.10 4.27 0.12
N ALA A 171 -14.19 4.66 -0.51
CA ALA A 171 -14.17 5.00 -1.93
C ALA A 171 -13.42 6.31 -2.17
N THR A 172 -12.97 6.49 -3.40
CA THR A 172 -12.31 7.73 -3.78
C THR A 172 -13.27 8.90 -3.72
N GLU A 173 -12.79 10.02 -3.21
CA GLU A 173 -13.55 11.26 -3.25
C GLU A 173 -13.43 11.89 -4.64
N LYS A 174 -14.52 12.42 -5.13
CA LYS A 174 -14.55 13.17 -6.39
C LYS A 174 -14.38 14.65 -6.14
#